data_508a66cbc1bcf331669bc3afde20275d
#
_entry.id   508a66cbc1bcf331669bc3afde20275d
#
_cell.length_a   1.000
_cell.length_b   1.000
_cell.length_c   1.000
_cell.angle_alpha   90.00
_cell.angle_beta   90.00
_cell.angle_gamma   90.00
#
_symmetry.space_group_name_H-M   'P 1'
#
loop_
_entity.id
_entity.type
_entity.pdbx_description
1 polymer ?
#
loop_
_entity_poly.entity_id
_entity_poly.type
_entity_poly.pdbx_seq_one_letter_code
_entity_poly.pdbx_strand_id
1 'polypeptide(L)'
;MVIIVSRTEDASTNEVMDWLSYYGEQVVRINENASISNLTVEINNINHTIRFKVGDITVDLTSVKSFWFRRGGIHFQKILIKNCNSELTQSINTHLENEYETLKEYLVFCLNQINKLGDYHQGNANKLISLRVAESVGLCIPSTYVSSDKSEILNFHSKNHNVITKFIQDVIFLNPQGMLLRSTTERVSKADITKMDNIF
;
A
#
# COMPACT_ATOMS: atom_id res chain seq x y z
N MET A 1 4.51 0.02 23.54
CA MET A 1 3.53 -0.42 22.52
C MET A 1 4.18 -0.39 21.14
N VAL A 2 3.88 -1.36 20.28
CA VAL A 2 4.32 -1.42 18.87
C VAL A 2 3.09 -1.31 17.98
N ILE A 3 3.15 -0.45 16.96
CA ILE A 3 2.12 -0.36 15.92
C ILE A 3 2.60 -1.10 14.67
N ILE A 4 1.75 -1.94 14.11
CA ILE A 4 2.03 -2.67 12.86
C ILE A 4 0.90 -2.38 11.86
N VAL A 5 1.24 -1.86 10.69
CA VAL A 5 0.31 -1.78 9.56
C VAL A 5 0.57 -2.97 8.63
N SER A 6 -0.43 -3.82 8.48
CA SER A 6 -0.32 -5.06 7.71
C SER A 6 -1.69 -5.53 7.21
N ARG A 7 -1.74 -6.64 6.47
CA ARG A 7 -2.97 -7.32 6.06
C ARG A 7 -3.31 -8.45 7.01
N THR A 8 -4.59 -8.78 7.17
CA THR A 8 -5.08 -9.84 8.07
C THR A 8 -4.37 -11.18 7.83
N GLU A 9 -4.14 -11.53 6.58
CA GLU A 9 -3.56 -12.83 6.18
C GLU A 9 -2.02 -12.81 6.04
N ASP A 10 -1.33 -11.86 6.67
CA ASP A 10 0.13 -11.79 6.60
C ASP A 10 0.76 -12.71 7.66
N ALA A 11 1.16 -13.91 7.25
CA ALA A 11 1.78 -14.92 8.12
C ALA A 11 3.04 -14.38 8.83
N SER A 12 3.90 -13.65 8.12
CA SER A 12 5.10 -13.06 8.73
C SER A 12 4.76 -12.06 9.83
N THR A 13 3.68 -11.30 9.68
CA THR A 13 3.21 -10.39 10.73
C THR A 13 2.72 -11.18 11.94
N ASN A 14 1.99 -12.28 11.73
CA ASN A 14 1.51 -13.12 12.83
C ASN A 14 2.68 -13.68 13.66
N GLU A 15 3.69 -14.23 13.00
CA GLU A 15 4.89 -14.75 13.67
C GLU A 15 5.61 -13.66 14.49
N VAL A 16 5.75 -12.45 13.93
CA VAL A 16 6.37 -11.34 14.66
C VAL A 16 5.51 -10.91 15.86
N MET A 17 4.18 -10.89 15.72
CA MET A 17 3.28 -10.57 16.83
C MET A 17 3.38 -11.61 17.95
N ASP A 18 3.52 -12.90 17.64
CA ASP A 18 3.72 -13.95 18.61
C ASP A 18 5.02 -13.72 19.41
N TRP A 19 6.11 -13.39 18.74
CA TRP A 19 7.37 -13.04 19.40
C TRP A 19 7.25 -11.78 20.26
N LEU A 20 6.62 -10.72 19.77
CA LEU A 20 6.41 -9.50 20.55
C LEU A 20 5.58 -9.77 21.80
N SER A 21 4.54 -10.61 21.68
CA SER A 21 3.74 -11.07 22.82
C SER A 21 4.57 -11.87 23.82
N TYR A 22 5.43 -12.76 23.34
CA TYR A 22 6.35 -13.52 24.19
C TYR A 22 7.29 -12.61 24.98
N TYR A 23 7.73 -11.50 24.40
CA TYR A 23 8.55 -10.48 25.09
C TYR A 23 7.74 -9.50 25.93
N GLY A 24 6.42 -9.69 26.05
CA GLY A 24 5.54 -8.84 26.86
C GLY A 24 5.26 -7.47 26.24
N GLU A 25 5.49 -7.29 24.94
CA GLU A 25 5.18 -6.05 24.25
C GLU A 25 3.72 -5.98 23.82
N GLN A 26 3.08 -4.85 24.09
CA GLN A 26 1.74 -4.59 23.57
C GLN A 26 1.79 -4.23 22.10
N VAL A 27 1.01 -4.92 21.27
CA VAL A 27 0.95 -4.71 19.82
C VAL A 27 -0.43 -4.24 19.41
N VAL A 28 -0.47 -3.22 18.56
CA VAL A 28 -1.68 -2.78 17.87
C VAL A 28 -1.49 -2.99 16.38
N ARG A 29 -2.27 -3.89 15.78
CA ARG A 29 -2.26 -4.13 14.35
C ARG A 29 -3.37 -3.34 13.67
N ILE A 30 -3.00 -2.54 12.69
CA ILE A 30 -3.91 -1.86 11.77
C ILE A 30 -3.91 -2.66 10.46
N ASN A 31 -5.01 -3.32 10.16
CA ASN A 31 -5.18 -4.08 8.93
C ASN A 31 -6.28 -3.47 8.05
N GLU A 32 -6.52 -4.04 6.88
CA GLU A 32 -7.50 -3.54 5.91
C GLU A 32 -8.94 -3.50 6.44
N ASN A 33 -9.26 -4.31 7.44
CA ASN A 33 -10.58 -4.36 8.07
C ASN A 33 -10.67 -3.48 9.34
N ALA A 34 -9.54 -2.95 9.80
CA ALA A 34 -9.48 -2.08 10.96
C ALA A 34 -9.55 -0.62 10.53
N SER A 35 -10.52 0.10 11.09
CA SER A 35 -10.64 1.55 10.89
C SER A 35 -10.20 2.28 12.15
N ILE A 36 -9.45 3.35 11.97
CA ILE A 36 -9.15 4.30 13.04
C ILE A 36 -10.41 5.09 13.33
N SER A 37 -10.79 5.14 14.61
CA SER A 37 -11.89 5.95 15.11
C SER A 37 -11.43 6.87 16.23
N ASN A 38 -12.26 7.84 16.60
CA ASN A 38 -12.01 8.77 17.70
C ASN A 38 -10.63 9.43 17.64
N LEU A 39 -10.22 9.83 16.42
CA LEU A 39 -8.96 10.54 16.24
C LEU A 39 -9.03 11.92 16.89
N THR A 40 -8.09 12.20 17.77
CA THR A 40 -7.85 13.51 18.36
C THR A 40 -6.44 13.94 18.07
N VAL A 41 -6.29 15.12 17.55
CA VAL A 41 -5.00 15.77 17.30
C VAL A 41 -4.97 17.07 18.07
N GLU A 42 -3.97 17.25 18.92
CA GLU A 42 -3.73 18.51 19.62
C GLU A 42 -2.32 19.00 19.30
N ILE A 43 -2.24 20.20 18.75
CA ILE A 43 -0.98 20.85 18.38
C ILE A 43 -0.95 22.23 19.04
N ASN A 44 -0.01 22.44 19.91
CA ASN A 44 0.30 23.75 20.49
C ASN A 44 1.81 23.90 20.72
N ASN A 45 2.24 25.05 21.17
CA ASN A 45 3.68 25.35 21.36
C ASN A 45 4.39 24.46 22.40
N ILE A 46 3.63 23.68 23.18
CA ILE A 46 4.15 22.88 24.28
C ILE A 46 3.96 21.38 24.00
N ASN A 47 2.81 21.00 23.44
CA ASN A 47 2.39 19.63 23.28
C ASN A 47 1.96 19.32 21.85
N HIS A 48 2.40 18.17 21.36
CA HIS A 48 1.89 17.53 20.16
C HIS A 48 1.40 16.15 20.56
N THR A 49 0.08 15.98 20.62
CA THR A 49 -0.51 14.68 20.98
C THR A 49 -1.45 14.19 19.92
N ILE A 50 -1.37 12.90 19.65
CA ILE A 50 -2.30 12.20 18.76
C ILE A 50 -2.83 11.00 19.52
N ARG A 51 -4.15 10.89 19.61
CA ARG A 51 -4.84 9.74 20.20
C ARG A 51 -5.89 9.23 19.21
N PHE A 52 -6.02 7.93 19.12
CA PHE A 52 -7.05 7.29 18.29
C PHE A 52 -7.40 5.91 18.83
N LYS A 53 -8.46 5.31 18.28
CA LYS A 53 -8.83 3.92 18.57
C LYS A 53 -8.68 3.03 17.35
N VAL A 54 -8.24 1.81 17.61
CA VAL A 54 -8.26 0.69 16.65
C VAL A 54 -9.05 -0.44 17.32
N GLY A 55 -10.29 -0.65 16.89
CA GLY A 55 -11.24 -1.46 17.66
C GLY A 55 -11.45 -0.86 19.05
N ASP A 56 -11.28 -1.67 20.09
CA ASP A 56 -11.42 -1.24 21.49
C ASP A 56 -10.12 -0.67 22.09
N ILE A 57 -9.01 -0.75 21.38
CA ILE A 57 -7.70 -0.31 21.87
C ILE A 57 -7.53 1.18 21.63
N THR A 58 -7.31 1.94 22.70
CA THR A 58 -6.90 3.34 22.61
C THR A 58 -5.39 3.43 22.46
N VAL A 59 -4.94 4.12 21.42
CA VAL A 59 -3.54 4.41 21.14
C VAL A 59 -3.28 5.87 21.45
N ASP A 60 -2.29 6.13 22.32
CA ASP A 60 -1.66 7.43 22.48
C ASP A 60 -0.28 7.34 21.80
N LEU A 61 -0.04 8.19 20.80
CA LEU A 61 1.17 8.12 19.99
C LEU A 61 2.45 8.33 20.81
N THR A 62 2.35 9.06 21.93
CA THR A 62 3.49 9.26 22.86
C THR A 62 3.94 7.97 23.55
N SER A 63 3.06 6.97 23.64
CA SER A 63 3.34 5.66 24.24
C SER A 63 3.90 4.64 23.23
N VAL A 64 3.95 5.00 21.95
CA VAL A 64 4.40 4.11 20.88
C VAL A 64 5.92 4.09 20.81
N LYS A 65 6.51 2.91 21.00
CA LYS A 65 7.97 2.70 20.96
C LYS A 65 8.49 2.52 19.53
N SER A 66 7.69 1.83 18.69
CA SER A 66 8.07 1.46 17.33
C SER A 66 6.87 1.36 16.41
N PHE A 67 7.11 1.65 15.14
CA PHE A 67 6.17 1.55 14.06
C PHE A 67 6.70 0.63 12.96
N TRP A 68 5.93 -0.36 12.55
CA TRP A 68 6.27 -1.21 11.44
C TRP A 68 5.23 -1.10 10.32
N PHE A 69 5.62 -0.50 9.21
CA PHE A 69 4.83 -0.58 7.99
C PHE A 69 5.27 -1.80 7.19
N ARG A 70 4.41 -2.81 7.16
CA ARG A 70 4.66 -4.04 6.41
C ARG A 70 3.97 -4.03 5.06
N ARG A 71 2.67 -3.70 5.03
CA ARG A 71 1.82 -3.56 3.82
C ARG A 71 0.42 -3.09 4.22
N GLY A 72 -0.43 -2.80 3.21
CA GLY A 72 -1.81 -2.39 3.45
C GLY A 72 -1.96 -0.88 3.54
N GLY A 73 -2.93 -0.41 4.27
CA GLY A 73 -3.27 1.00 4.38
C GLY A 73 -3.83 1.36 5.75
N ILE A 74 -3.85 2.65 6.03
CA ILE A 74 -4.52 3.23 7.18
C ILE A 74 -5.86 3.78 6.69
N HIS A 75 -6.93 3.39 7.34
CA HIS A 75 -8.29 3.80 7.02
C HIS A 75 -8.96 4.40 8.24
N PHE A 76 -9.77 5.44 8.03
CA PHE A 76 -10.59 6.02 9.08
C PHE A 76 -12.02 5.50 9.00
N GLN A 77 -12.69 5.47 10.15
CA GLN A 77 -14.13 5.27 10.20
C GLN A 77 -14.80 6.48 9.56
N LYS A 78 -15.37 6.30 8.36
CA LYS A 78 -15.95 7.37 7.57
C LYS A 78 -17.35 7.75 8.05
N ILE A 79 -17.60 9.04 8.10
CA ILE A 79 -18.93 9.61 8.25
C ILE A 79 -19.51 9.75 6.84
N LEU A 80 -20.66 9.14 6.58
CA LEU A 80 -21.37 9.25 5.31
C LEU A 80 -22.63 10.10 5.50
N ILE A 81 -22.74 11.16 4.73
CA ILE A 81 -23.94 12.01 4.69
C ILE A 81 -24.89 11.46 3.63
N LYS A 82 -26.14 11.20 4.03
CA LYS A 82 -27.14 10.52 3.17
C LYS A 82 -28.36 11.37 2.82
N ASN A 83 -28.59 12.49 3.48
CA ASN A 83 -29.88 13.18 3.48
C ASN A 83 -29.90 14.54 2.75
N CYS A 84 -29.00 14.77 1.79
CA CYS A 84 -29.01 15.95 0.94
C CYS A 84 -29.41 15.59 -0.51
N ASN A 85 -29.60 16.58 -1.37
CA ASN A 85 -29.71 16.29 -2.81
C ASN A 85 -28.42 15.61 -3.32
N SER A 86 -28.51 14.89 -4.41
CA SER A 86 -27.40 14.01 -4.87
C SER A 86 -26.10 14.77 -5.12
N GLU A 87 -26.18 15.96 -5.70
CA GLU A 87 -25.02 16.79 -6.05
C GLU A 87 -24.32 17.35 -4.80
N LEU A 88 -25.10 17.86 -3.84
CA LEU A 88 -24.57 18.35 -2.57
C LEU A 88 -23.96 17.21 -1.73
N THR A 89 -24.63 16.06 -1.70
CA THR A 89 -24.12 14.88 -1.01
C THR A 89 -22.77 14.44 -1.58
N GLN A 90 -22.62 14.42 -2.90
CA GLN A 90 -21.36 14.08 -3.56
C GLN A 90 -20.26 15.09 -3.22
N SER A 91 -20.56 16.39 -3.29
CA SER A 91 -19.59 17.45 -2.98
C SER A 91 -19.10 17.38 -1.53
N ILE A 92 -20.02 17.18 -0.57
CA ILE A 92 -19.65 17.03 0.84
C ILE A 92 -18.83 15.78 1.08
N ASN A 93 -19.22 14.63 0.52
CA ASN A 93 -18.46 13.39 0.70
C ASN A 93 -17.07 13.49 0.08
N THR A 94 -16.92 14.15 -1.07
CA THR A 94 -15.61 14.43 -1.68
C THR A 94 -14.75 15.33 -0.77
N HIS A 95 -15.35 16.35 -0.16
CA HIS A 95 -14.64 17.20 0.79
C HIS A 95 -14.18 16.40 2.03
N LEU A 96 -15.06 15.59 2.62
CA LEU A 96 -14.71 14.73 3.75
C LEU A 96 -13.60 13.73 3.41
N GLU A 97 -13.58 13.16 2.20
CA GLU A 97 -12.48 12.31 1.75
C GLU A 97 -11.15 13.06 1.76
N ASN A 98 -11.11 14.28 1.27
CA ASN A 98 -9.91 15.11 1.26
C ASN A 98 -9.44 15.44 2.69
N GLU A 99 -10.37 15.73 3.61
CA GLU A 99 -10.06 15.93 5.03
C GLU A 99 -9.44 14.65 5.66
N TYR A 100 -10.01 13.47 5.37
CA TYR A 100 -9.46 12.20 5.85
C TYR A 100 -8.07 11.91 5.28
N GLU A 101 -7.82 12.22 4.00
CA GLU A 101 -6.48 12.05 3.41
C GLU A 101 -5.47 13.00 4.09
N THR A 102 -5.83 14.24 4.35
CA THR A 102 -4.98 15.21 5.07
C THR A 102 -4.65 14.72 6.48
N LEU A 103 -5.66 14.22 7.21
CA LEU A 103 -5.43 13.64 8.55
C LEU A 103 -4.54 12.40 8.49
N LYS A 104 -4.71 11.56 7.47
CA LYS A 104 -3.88 10.37 7.25
C LYS A 104 -2.42 10.75 6.97
N GLU A 105 -2.19 11.71 6.10
CA GLU A 105 -0.84 12.22 5.81
C GLU A 105 -0.15 12.71 7.09
N TYR A 106 -0.86 13.46 7.92
CA TYR A 106 -0.31 13.94 9.17
C TYR A 106 -0.01 12.81 10.17
N LEU A 107 -0.93 11.84 10.32
CA LEU A 107 -0.71 10.67 11.17
C LEU A 107 0.51 9.86 10.69
N VAL A 108 0.62 9.62 9.38
CA VAL A 108 1.77 8.92 8.79
C VAL A 108 3.06 9.69 8.98
N PHE A 109 3.03 11.02 8.82
CA PHE A 109 4.19 11.86 9.13
C PHE A 109 4.66 11.66 10.58
N CYS A 110 3.76 11.67 11.54
CA CYS A 110 4.10 11.48 12.95
C CYS A 110 4.58 10.04 13.25
N LEU A 111 3.95 9.02 12.67
CA LEU A 111 4.40 7.62 12.77
C LEU A 111 5.82 7.44 12.20
N ASN A 112 6.15 8.15 11.13
CA ASN A 112 7.47 8.10 10.51
C ASN A 112 8.57 8.77 11.35
N GLN A 113 8.24 9.56 12.40
CA GLN A 113 9.20 10.13 13.34
C GLN A 113 9.58 9.16 14.48
N ILE A 114 8.81 8.07 14.65
CA ILE A 114 9.09 7.02 15.64
C ILE A 114 10.11 6.04 15.05
N ASN A 115 10.79 5.25 15.91
CA ASN A 115 11.61 4.14 15.42
C ASN A 115 10.80 3.25 14.50
N LYS A 116 11.16 3.22 13.22
CA LYS A 116 10.33 2.57 12.20
C LYS A 116 11.06 1.47 11.45
N LEU A 117 10.27 0.50 11.00
CA LEU A 117 10.66 -0.50 10.00
C LEU A 117 9.70 -0.38 8.80
N GLY A 118 10.25 -0.17 7.62
CA GLY A 118 9.49 0.14 6.41
C GLY A 118 9.03 1.59 6.35
N ASP A 119 8.41 1.96 5.24
CA ASP A 119 7.91 3.31 5.00
C ASP A 119 6.55 3.25 4.33
N TYR A 120 5.57 3.98 4.87
CA TYR A 120 4.19 3.99 4.37
C TYR A 120 4.12 4.47 2.91
N HIS A 121 4.88 5.49 2.56
CA HIS A 121 4.89 6.05 1.21
C HIS A 121 5.66 5.20 0.20
N GLN A 122 6.53 4.29 0.67
CA GLN A 122 7.31 3.38 -0.15
C GLN A 122 6.69 1.98 -0.25
N GLY A 123 5.50 1.78 0.29
CA GLY A 123 4.79 0.48 0.30
C GLY A 123 4.52 -0.09 -1.08
N ASN A 124 4.43 0.76 -2.09
CA ASN A 124 4.33 0.40 -3.51
C ASN A 124 5.64 0.76 -4.21
N ALA A 125 6.68 -0.03 -3.98
CA ALA A 125 7.96 0.18 -4.66
C ALA A 125 7.77 0.19 -6.18
N ASN A 126 8.14 1.29 -6.82
CA ASN A 126 8.18 1.36 -8.28
C ASN A 126 9.25 0.37 -8.79
N LYS A 127 8.82 -0.68 -9.48
CA LYS A 127 9.68 -1.76 -9.94
C LYS A 127 10.80 -1.28 -10.86
N LEU A 128 10.56 -0.23 -11.65
CA LEU A 128 11.56 0.35 -12.55
C LEU A 128 12.63 1.12 -11.75
N ILE A 129 12.22 1.87 -10.73
CA ILE A 129 13.16 2.53 -9.82
C ILE A 129 13.98 1.48 -9.07
N SER A 130 13.35 0.41 -8.58
CA SER A 130 14.06 -0.68 -7.89
C SER A 130 15.12 -1.34 -8.77
N LEU A 131 14.83 -1.58 -10.05
CA LEU A 131 15.81 -2.10 -11.00
C LEU A 131 16.98 -1.11 -11.20
N ARG A 132 16.68 0.18 -11.34
CA ARG A 132 17.72 1.21 -11.51
C ARG A 132 18.63 1.32 -10.28
N VAL A 133 18.06 1.26 -9.09
CA VAL A 133 18.83 1.25 -7.82
C VAL A 133 19.68 -0.03 -7.72
N ALA A 134 19.10 -1.19 -8.04
CA ALA A 134 19.83 -2.46 -8.03
C ALA A 134 21.05 -2.43 -8.96
N GLU A 135 20.89 -1.92 -10.18
CA GLU A 135 21.99 -1.71 -11.11
C GLU A 135 23.07 -0.79 -10.54
N SER A 136 22.67 0.34 -9.95
CA SER A 136 23.61 1.34 -9.40
C SER A 136 24.47 0.83 -8.25
N VAL A 137 24.01 -0.20 -7.53
CA VAL A 137 24.77 -0.87 -6.47
C VAL A 137 25.48 -2.15 -6.95
N GLY A 138 25.55 -2.39 -8.26
CA GLY A 138 26.28 -3.49 -8.88
C GLY A 138 25.56 -4.84 -8.89
N LEU A 139 24.24 -4.88 -8.62
CA LEU A 139 23.47 -6.11 -8.77
C LEU A 139 23.18 -6.42 -10.23
N CYS A 140 23.24 -7.70 -10.58
CA CYS A 140 22.81 -8.16 -11.89
C CYS A 140 21.29 -8.10 -12.01
N ILE A 141 20.79 -7.35 -12.98
CA ILE A 141 19.36 -7.19 -13.23
C ILE A 141 18.95 -7.86 -14.54
N PRO A 142 17.71 -8.34 -14.67
CA PRO A 142 17.20 -8.85 -15.95
C PRO A 142 17.03 -7.72 -16.96
N SER A 143 17.28 -8.01 -18.22
CA SER A 143 16.93 -7.09 -19.32
C SER A 143 15.44 -6.81 -19.28
N THR A 144 15.08 -5.54 -19.13
CA THR A 144 13.69 -5.10 -18.95
C THR A 144 13.33 -4.11 -20.03
N TYR A 145 12.18 -4.29 -20.66
CA TYR A 145 11.68 -3.44 -21.72
C TYR A 145 10.22 -3.06 -21.49
N VAL A 146 9.90 -1.81 -21.66
CA VAL A 146 8.53 -1.27 -21.55
C VAL A 146 8.29 -0.41 -22.77
N SER A 147 7.30 -0.75 -23.58
CA SER A 147 6.94 0.00 -24.79
C SER A 147 5.45 -0.17 -25.07
N SER A 148 4.85 0.84 -25.68
CA SER A 148 3.54 0.77 -26.30
C SER A 148 3.62 0.34 -27.77
N ASP A 149 4.83 0.29 -28.36
CA ASP A 149 5.04 -0.13 -29.73
C ASP A 149 5.27 -1.65 -29.81
N LYS A 150 4.33 -2.32 -30.43
CA LYS A 150 4.35 -3.76 -30.66
C LYS A 150 5.56 -4.25 -31.44
N SER A 151 6.02 -3.47 -32.42
CA SER A 151 7.18 -3.83 -33.24
C SER A 151 8.47 -3.84 -32.40
N GLU A 152 8.61 -2.91 -31.49
CA GLU A 152 9.72 -2.85 -30.56
C GLU A 152 9.69 -4.01 -29.55
N ILE A 153 8.51 -4.38 -29.04
CA ILE A 153 8.34 -5.54 -28.15
C ILE A 153 8.73 -6.83 -28.89
N LEU A 154 8.32 -6.99 -30.15
CA LEU A 154 8.71 -8.13 -30.98
C LEU A 154 10.23 -8.18 -31.23
N ASN A 155 10.86 -7.04 -31.46
CA ASN A 155 12.30 -6.94 -31.62
C ASN A 155 13.04 -7.32 -30.32
N PHE A 156 12.58 -6.82 -29.16
CA PHE A 156 13.10 -7.22 -27.86
C PHE A 156 12.97 -8.73 -27.63
N HIS A 157 11.80 -9.30 -27.91
CA HIS A 157 11.54 -10.73 -27.77
C HIS A 157 12.45 -11.57 -28.67
N SER A 158 12.75 -11.10 -29.90
CA SER A 158 13.61 -11.82 -30.82
C SER A 158 15.09 -11.90 -30.38
N LYS A 159 15.54 -10.93 -29.60
CA LYS A 159 16.91 -10.82 -29.07
C LYS A 159 17.10 -11.50 -27.73
N ASN A 160 16.01 -11.84 -27.03
CA ASN A 160 16.05 -12.40 -25.69
C ASN A 160 15.34 -13.75 -25.63
N HIS A 161 15.98 -14.73 -24.98
CA HIS A 161 15.38 -16.01 -24.73
C HIS A 161 14.56 -15.95 -23.42
N ASN A 162 13.45 -16.68 -23.36
CA ASN A 162 12.62 -16.78 -22.15
C ASN A 162 12.07 -15.44 -21.64
N VAL A 163 11.44 -14.68 -22.51
CA VAL A 163 10.79 -13.42 -22.13
C VAL A 163 9.56 -13.69 -21.29
N ILE A 164 9.41 -12.94 -20.21
CA ILE A 164 8.23 -12.94 -19.34
C ILE A 164 7.57 -11.57 -19.38
N THR A 165 6.26 -11.55 -19.21
CA THR A 165 5.52 -10.31 -18.96
C THR A 165 5.16 -10.18 -17.49
N LYS A 166 5.14 -8.95 -16.99
CA LYS A 166 4.82 -8.60 -15.62
C LYS A 166 4.23 -7.20 -15.56
N PHE A 167 3.17 -7.01 -14.79
CA PHE A 167 2.64 -5.67 -14.55
C PHE A 167 3.66 -4.80 -13.80
N ILE A 168 3.74 -3.53 -14.19
CA ILE A 168 4.60 -2.53 -13.54
C ILE A 168 4.11 -2.27 -12.12
N GLN A 169 2.79 -2.14 -11.94
CA GLN A 169 2.14 -2.07 -10.62
C GLN A 169 1.83 -3.46 -10.05
N ASP A 170 1.07 -3.47 -8.98
CA ASP A 170 0.60 -4.68 -8.34
C ASP A 170 -0.42 -5.45 -9.19
N VAL A 171 -0.67 -6.68 -8.78
CA VAL A 171 -1.62 -7.60 -9.41
C VAL A 171 -3.00 -6.97 -9.50
N ILE A 172 -3.55 -6.93 -10.69
CA ILE A 172 -4.95 -6.54 -10.90
C ILE A 172 -5.84 -7.75 -10.65
N PHE A 173 -6.84 -7.56 -9.79
CA PHE A 173 -7.93 -8.51 -9.61
C PHE A 173 -9.15 -7.96 -10.35
N LEU A 174 -9.57 -8.63 -11.41
CA LEU A 174 -10.79 -8.33 -12.13
C LEU A 174 -11.83 -9.39 -11.80
N ASN A 175 -13.06 -8.98 -11.54
CA ASN A 175 -14.17 -9.89 -11.29
C ASN A 175 -15.31 -9.67 -12.30
N PRO A 176 -15.05 -9.86 -13.60
CA PRO A 176 -16.11 -9.79 -14.59
C PRO A 176 -17.05 -11.00 -14.44
N GLN A 177 -18.33 -10.74 -14.21
CA GLN A 177 -19.38 -11.77 -14.12
C GLN A 177 -19.11 -12.84 -13.04
N GLY A 178 -18.46 -12.50 -11.93
CA GLY A 178 -18.16 -13.45 -10.84
C GLY A 178 -16.92 -14.33 -11.07
N MET A 179 -16.18 -14.14 -12.17
CA MET A 179 -14.94 -14.85 -12.44
C MET A 179 -13.75 -14.01 -11.99
N LEU A 180 -13.01 -14.50 -10.99
CA LEU A 180 -11.81 -13.80 -10.49
C LEU A 180 -10.64 -13.99 -11.47
N LEU A 181 -10.35 -12.96 -12.23
CA LEU A 181 -9.16 -12.90 -13.07
C LEU A 181 -8.01 -12.25 -12.28
N ARG A 182 -6.90 -12.94 -12.21
CA ARG A 182 -5.67 -12.47 -11.56
C ARG A 182 -4.56 -12.36 -12.59
N SER A 183 -3.90 -11.22 -12.65
CA SER A 183 -2.69 -11.10 -13.45
C SER A 183 -1.52 -11.81 -12.76
N THR A 184 -0.81 -12.63 -13.51
CA THR A 184 0.39 -13.35 -13.05
C THR A 184 1.59 -12.99 -13.92
N THR A 185 2.79 -13.35 -13.44
CA THR A 185 3.98 -13.30 -14.28
C THR A 185 3.98 -14.51 -15.20
N GLU A 186 3.99 -14.30 -16.50
CA GLU A 186 3.84 -15.37 -17.48
C GLU A 186 4.92 -15.31 -18.56
N ARG A 187 5.27 -16.45 -19.12
CA ARG A 187 6.09 -16.50 -20.33
C ARG A 187 5.26 -16.02 -21.51
N VAL A 188 5.88 -15.22 -22.37
CA VAL A 188 5.23 -14.65 -23.56
C VAL A 188 5.86 -15.25 -24.78
N SER A 189 5.02 -15.79 -25.66
CA SER A 189 5.44 -16.23 -27.00
C SER A 189 5.30 -15.09 -28.03
N LYS A 190 5.96 -15.24 -29.16
CA LYS A 190 5.80 -14.32 -30.30
C LYS A 190 4.33 -14.27 -30.76
N ALA A 191 3.62 -15.40 -30.72
CA ALA A 191 2.21 -15.49 -31.10
C ALA A 191 1.32 -14.67 -30.15
N ASP A 192 1.64 -14.67 -28.84
CA ASP A 192 0.89 -13.89 -27.85
C ASP A 192 1.08 -12.40 -28.12
N ILE A 193 2.30 -11.94 -28.31
CA ILE A 193 2.61 -10.53 -28.65
C ILE A 193 1.87 -10.13 -29.94
N THR A 194 1.82 -11.01 -30.94
CA THR A 194 1.17 -10.70 -32.21
C THR A 194 -0.33 -10.50 -32.06
N LYS A 195 -0.98 -11.20 -31.10
CA LYS A 195 -2.41 -11.09 -30.80
C LYS A 195 -2.77 -9.89 -29.91
N MET A 196 -1.78 -9.28 -29.24
CA MET A 196 -2.04 -8.08 -28.44
C MET A 196 -2.51 -6.95 -29.35
N ASP A 197 -3.63 -6.34 -29.04
CA ASP A 197 -3.99 -5.04 -29.60
C ASP A 197 -3.06 -3.97 -29.03
N ASN A 198 -2.91 -2.82 -29.70
CA ASN A 198 -2.14 -1.71 -29.14
C ASN A 198 -2.76 -1.27 -27.82
N ILE A 199 -2.09 -1.58 -26.70
CA ILE A 199 -2.65 -1.49 -25.33
C ILE A 199 -2.27 -0.16 -24.66
N PHE A 200 -2.15 0.89 -25.39
CA PHE A 200 -2.13 2.25 -24.79
C PHE A 200 -2.65 3.25 -25.81
#